data_c95c71c9119cf0d519f4c5a698d4ef0f
#
_entry.id   c95c71c9119cf0d519f4c5a698d4ef0f
#
_cell.length_a   1.000
_cell.length_b   1.000
_cell.length_c   1.000
_cell.angle_alpha   90.00
_cell.angle_beta   90.00
_cell.angle_gamma   90.00
#
_symmetry.space_group_name_H-M   'P 1'
#
loop_
_entity.id
_entity.type
_entity.pdbx_description
1 polymer ?
#
loop_
_entity_poly.entity_id
_entity_poly.type
_entity_poly.pdbx_seq_one_letter_code
_entity_poly.pdbx_strand_id
1 'polypeptide(L)'
;MKAEVKESIAGYNEISRELEICRKYGIDYTAQKGKWKTAVERLHPKRLQLRVARIIKETDSTSTLRLVADSGYLPPFQAGQYINVFVEIDGVRTARPYSISSPPNQIAYYDITIRRVPDGFVSSYLLDRVKVGDTLESTGPAGNFFYNPLNHGKDLVFLAGGSGITPFMSMIREVTDRLLDRKIHLLYGCRSKQEAIFHEELRERAANYTNFTYDLVISDENVGDGALTGLLDADLIRNQIGDVSGKTFYLCGP
;
A
#
# COMPACT_ATOMS: atom_id res chain seq x y z
N MET A 1 -21.13 -26.30 23.89
CA MET A 1 -19.94 -26.72 24.63
C MET A 1 -20.42 -27.68 25.71
N LYS A 2 -19.80 -28.86 25.85
CA LYS A 2 -20.18 -29.85 26.88
C LYS A 2 -19.88 -29.28 28.28
N ALA A 3 -20.68 -29.63 29.30
CA ALA A 3 -20.55 -29.09 30.67
C ALA A 3 -19.13 -29.28 31.26
N GLU A 4 -18.54 -30.46 31.06
CA GLU A 4 -17.20 -30.84 31.53
C GLU A 4 -16.08 -29.91 30.97
N VAL A 5 -16.22 -29.38 29.76
CA VAL A 5 -15.23 -28.46 29.17
C VAL A 5 -15.34 -27.07 29.77
N LYS A 6 -16.53 -26.68 30.23
CA LYS A 6 -16.74 -25.35 30.83
C LYS A 6 -16.12 -25.30 32.24
N GLU A 7 -16.24 -26.38 33.00
CA GLU A 7 -15.72 -26.47 34.36
C GLU A 7 -14.19 -26.54 34.39
N SER A 8 -13.54 -26.96 33.29
CA SER A 8 -12.08 -27.01 33.19
C SER A 8 -11.42 -25.66 32.87
N ILE A 9 -12.21 -24.63 32.55
CA ILE A 9 -11.67 -23.29 32.25
C ILE A 9 -11.56 -22.49 33.55
N ALA A 10 -10.34 -22.15 33.95
CA ALA A 10 -10.10 -21.33 35.13
C ALA A 10 -10.88 -20.01 35.05
N GLY A 11 -11.60 -19.67 36.12
CA GLY A 11 -12.43 -18.46 36.23
C GLY A 11 -13.76 -18.52 35.46
N TYR A 12 -14.16 -19.67 34.87
CA TYR A 12 -15.43 -19.77 34.13
C TYR A 12 -16.65 -19.53 35.01
N ASN A 13 -16.66 -20.05 36.22
CA ASN A 13 -17.78 -19.94 37.15
C ASN A 13 -17.95 -18.52 37.68
N GLU A 14 -16.82 -17.84 37.96
CA GLU A 14 -16.81 -16.43 38.37
C GLU A 14 -17.37 -15.53 37.28
N ILE A 15 -16.87 -15.67 36.03
CA ILE A 15 -17.33 -14.91 34.88
C ILE A 15 -18.81 -15.19 34.59
N SER A 16 -19.24 -16.44 34.68
CA SER A 16 -20.66 -16.83 34.49
C SER A 16 -21.56 -16.17 35.52
N ARG A 17 -21.13 -16.14 36.80
CA ARG A 17 -21.86 -15.49 37.88
C ARG A 17 -21.93 -13.98 37.70
N GLU A 18 -20.84 -13.33 37.30
CA GLU A 18 -20.84 -11.89 36.97
C GLU A 18 -21.78 -11.57 35.82
N LEU A 19 -21.78 -12.39 34.76
CA LEU A 19 -22.71 -12.22 33.63
C LEU A 19 -24.17 -12.35 34.06
N GLU A 20 -24.51 -13.27 34.97
CA GLU A 20 -25.86 -13.42 35.52
C GLU A 20 -26.26 -12.20 36.36
N ILE A 21 -25.35 -11.68 37.19
CA ILE A 21 -25.57 -10.46 37.97
C ILE A 21 -25.81 -9.27 37.02
N CYS A 22 -24.96 -9.09 36.01
CA CYS A 22 -25.10 -8.04 35.01
C CYS A 22 -26.45 -8.11 34.26
N ARG A 23 -26.88 -9.32 33.88
CA ARG A 23 -28.20 -9.52 33.24
C ARG A 23 -29.35 -9.17 34.17
N LYS A 24 -29.24 -9.58 35.44
CA LYS A 24 -30.29 -9.33 36.45
C LYS A 24 -30.49 -7.81 36.77
N TYR A 25 -29.41 -7.03 36.68
CA TYR A 25 -29.45 -5.59 36.96
C TYR A 25 -29.47 -4.72 35.70
N GLY A 26 -29.76 -5.29 34.53
CA GLY A 26 -29.94 -4.54 33.29
C GLY A 26 -28.65 -4.16 32.56
N ILE A 27 -27.49 -4.63 33.00
CA ILE A 27 -26.19 -4.43 32.33
C ILE A 27 -25.84 -5.71 31.58
N ASP A 28 -26.49 -5.94 30.45
CA ASP A 28 -26.19 -7.09 29.61
C ASP A 28 -25.11 -6.76 28.57
N TYR A 29 -23.86 -6.98 28.92
CA TYR A 29 -22.73 -6.84 27.99
C TYR A 29 -22.82 -7.82 26.79
N THR A 30 -23.58 -8.92 26.90
CA THR A 30 -23.76 -9.86 25.80
C THR A 30 -24.73 -9.35 24.74
N ALA A 31 -25.63 -8.45 25.10
CA ALA A 31 -26.54 -7.79 24.16
C ALA A 31 -25.79 -6.93 23.12
N GLN A 32 -24.56 -6.53 23.44
CA GLN A 32 -23.68 -5.76 22.55
C GLN A 32 -22.75 -6.65 21.73
N LYS A 33 -22.66 -7.96 22.04
CA LYS A 33 -21.65 -8.88 21.47
C LYS A 33 -21.70 -8.99 19.95
N GLY A 34 -22.86 -8.83 19.31
CA GLY A 34 -23.00 -8.83 17.85
C GLY A 34 -22.72 -7.48 17.19
N LYS A 35 -22.93 -6.37 17.91
CA LYS A 35 -22.83 -5.02 17.34
C LYS A 35 -21.42 -4.65 16.97
N TRP A 36 -20.44 -4.98 17.79
CA TRP A 36 -19.01 -4.72 17.50
C TRP A 36 -18.52 -5.54 16.31
N LYS A 37 -18.97 -6.80 16.21
CA LYS A 37 -18.61 -7.63 15.05
C LYS A 37 -19.12 -7.01 13.75
N THR A 38 -20.37 -6.58 13.72
CA THR A 38 -20.96 -5.90 12.56
C THR A 38 -20.26 -4.59 12.24
N ALA A 39 -19.89 -3.80 13.26
CA ALA A 39 -19.12 -2.58 13.07
C ALA A 39 -17.73 -2.86 12.51
N VAL A 40 -17.02 -3.86 13.05
CA VAL A 40 -15.70 -4.29 12.55
C VAL A 40 -15.80 -4.81 11.11
N GLU A 41 -16.79 -5.65 10.81
CA GLU A 41 -17.00 -6.18 9.44
C GLU A 41 -17.34 -5.06 8.44
N ARG A 42 -18.04 -4.01 8.89
CA ARG A 42 -18.30 -2.82 8.07
C ARG A 42 -17.05 -1.97 7.84
N LEU A 43 -16.24 -1.77 8.88
CA LEU A 43 -15.00 -0.97 8.81
C LEU A 43 -13.86 -1.72 8.11
N HIS A 44 -13.85 -3.05 8.20
CA HIS A 44 -12.84 -3.93 7.62
C HIS A 44 -13.51 -5.08 6.85
N PRO A 45 -14.16 -4.77 5.72
CA PRO A 45 -14.83 -5.80 4.93
C PRO A 45 -13.80 -6.79 4.38
N LYS A 46 -14.13 -8.08 4.42
CA LYS A 46 -13.26 -9.14 3.87
C LYS A 46 -13.08 -9.02 2.36
N ARG A 47 -14.05 -8.44 1.68
CA ARG A 47 -14.05 -8.19 0.24
C ARG A 47 -14.63 -6.82 -0.05
N LEU A 48 -14.00 -6.14 -0.98
CA LEU A 48 -14.44 -4.88 -1.54
C LEU A 48 -14.81 -5.09 -3.01
N GLN A 49 -15.88 -4.46 -3.44
CA GLN A 49 -16.22 -4.30 -4.86
C GLN A 49 -15.77 -2.89 -5.26
N LEU A 50 -14.79 -2.83 -6.13
CA LEU A 50 -14.13 -1.59 -6.53
C LEU A 50 -14.33 -1.35 -8.01
N ARG A 51 -14.97 -0.24 -8.35
CA ARG A 51 -15.17 0.16 -9.74
C ARG A 51 -13.96 0.94 -10.24
N VAL A 52 -13.50 0.62 -11.44
CA VAL A 52 -12.46 1.35 -12.15
C VAL A 52 -13.02 2.70 -12.61
N ALA A 53 -12.64 3.76 -11.94
CA ALA A 53 -13.09 5.12 -12.26
C ALA A 53 -12.22 5.79 -13.32
N ARG A 54 -10.93 5.44 -13.38
CA ARG A 54 -9.97 6.00 -14.33
C ARG A 54 -8.83 5.04 -14.59
N ILE A 55 -8.29 5.07 -15.80
CA ILE A 55 -7.04 4.41 -16.18
C ILE A 55 -6.06 5.51 -16.62
N ILE A 56 -4.90 5.56 -15.98
CA ILE A 56 -3.86 6.55 -16.21
C ILE A 56 -2.65 5.83 -16.77
N LYS A 57 -2.20 6.19 -17.96
CA LYS A 57 -0.97 5.64 -18.55
C LYS A 57 0.22 6.34 -17.89
N GLU A 58 1.08 5.55 -17.24
CA GLU A 58 2.30 6.05 -16.59
C GLU A 58 3.51 5.91 -17.52
N THR A 59 3.68 4.73 -18.13
CA THR A 59 4.70 4.42 -19.14
C THR A 59 4.10 3.52 -20.22
N ASP A 60 4.87 3.14 -21.22
CA ASP A 60 4.35 2.21 -22.25
C ASP A 60 3.98 0.82 -21.69
N SER A 61 4.63 0.40 -20.62
CA SER A 61 4.38 -0.89 -19.97
C SER A 61 3.57 -0.80 -18.68
N THR A 62 3.16 0.39 -18.25
CA THR A 62 2.58 0.59 -16.91
C THR A 62 1.38 1.52 -16.93
N SER A 63 0.31 1.11 -16.26
CA SER A 63 -0.87 1.97 -16.04
C SER A 63 -1.31 1.92 -14.58
N THR A 64 -1.87 3.04 -14.12
CA THR A 64 -2.53 3.16 -12.82
C THR A 64 -4.04 3.04 -13.00
N LEU A 65 -4.65 2.13 -12.25
CA LEU A 65 -6.10 2.02 -12.13
C LEU A 65 -6.56 2.77 -10.89
N ARG A 66 -7.42 3.77 -11.07
CA ARG A 66 -8.12 4.44 -9.97
C ARG A 66 -9.40 3.70 -9.64
N LEU A 67 -9.47 3.22 -8.42
CA LEU A 67 -10.52 2.35 -7.92
C LEU A 67 -11.36 3.09 -6.88
N VAL A 68 -12.68 3.07 -7.04
CA VAL A 68 -13.64 3.68 -6.11
C VAL A 68 -14.60 2.62 -5.58
N ALA A 69 -15.06 2.75 -4.34
CA ALA A 69 -16.06 1.84 -3.81
C ALA A 69 -17.45 2.23 -4.30
N ASP A 70 -18.24 1.25 -4.75
CA ASP A 70 -19.64 1.49 -5.13
C ASP A 70 -20.49 1.89 -3.92
N SER A 71 -20.15 1.43 -2.72
CA SER A 71 -20.78 1.82 -1.45
C SER A 71 -20.42 3.23 -0.97
N GLY A 72 -19.49 3.91 -1.65
CA GLY A 72 -18.95 5.20 -1.22
C GLY A 72 -17.99 5.16 -0.02
N TYR A 73 -17.67 3.97 0.50
CA TYR A 73 -16.75 3.78 1.63
C TYR A 73 -15.56 2.91 1.24
N LEU A 74 -14.37 3.45 1.45
CA LEU A 74 -13.11 2.72 1.38
C LEU A 74 -12.49 2.64 2.77
N PRO A 75 -12.05 1.44 3.23
CA PRO A 75 -11.30 1.34 4.47
C PRO A 75 -10.05 2.24 4.47
N PRO A 76 -9.74 2.90 5.58
CA PRO A 76 -8.52 3.67 5.70
C PRO A 76 -7.30 2.74 5.62
N PHE A 77 -6.18 3.28 5.15
CA PHE A 77 -4.93 2.54 5.02
C PHE A 77 -3.73 3.40 5.43
N GLN A 78 -2.58 2.76 5.60
CA GLN A 78 -1.32 3.43 5.81
C GLN A 78 -0.50 3.42 4.51
N ALA A 79 0.18 4.52 4.21
CA ALA A 79 1.03 4.61 3.03
C ALA A 79 2.05 3.46 2.97
N GLY A 80 2.08 2.75 1.84
CA GLY A 80 2.90 1.56 1.64
C GLY A 80 2.14 0.23 1.75
N GLN A 81 0.88 0.23 2.23
CA GLN A 81 0.03 -0.96 2.22
C GLN A 81 -0.44 -1.32 0.81
N TYR A 82 -0.92 -2.55 0.66
CA TYR A 82 -1.40 -3.13 -0.59
C TYR A 82 -2.81 -3.70 -0.44
N ILE A 83 -3.47 -3.95 -1.57
CA ILE A 83 -4.69 -4.77 -1.68
C ILE A 83 -4.39 -5.99 -2.55
N ASN A 84 -5.05 -7.13 -2.28
CA ASN A 84 -5.07 -8.24 -3.24
C ASN A 84 -6.26 -8.03 -4.18
N VAL A 85 -5.99 -7.96 -5.46
CA VAL A 85 -7.01 -7.89 -6.52
C VAL A 85 -7.28 -9.30 -7.00
N PHE A 86 -8.55 -9.71 -6.97
CA PHE A 86 -9.03 -11.00 -7.46
C PHE A 86 -9.51 -10.84 -8.90
N VAL A 87 -9.13 -11.78 -9.72
CA VAL A 87 -9.58 -11.86 -11.13
C VAL A 87 -9.95 -13.29 -11.47
N GLU A 88 -10.88 -13.44 -12.41
CA GLU A 88 -11.18 -14.70 -13.03
C GLU A 88 -10.89 -14.58 -14.53
N ILE A 89 -9.97 -15.39 -15.00
CA ILE A 89 -9.48 -15.36 -16.38
C ILE A 89 -9.60 -16.76 -16.94
N ASP A 90 -10.44 -16.91 -17.96
CA ASP A 90 -10.69 -18.19 -18.64
C ASP A 90 -11.03 -19.34 -17.66
N GLY A 91 -11.88 -19.04 -16.65
CA GLY A 91 -12.31 -19.97 -15.59
C GLY A 91 -11.31 -20.18 -14.45
N VAL A 92 -10.13 -19.54 -14.49
CA VAL A 92 -9.12 -19.61 -13.41
C VAL A 92 -9.24 -18.42 -12.48
N ARG A 93 -9.64 -18.66 -11.23
CA ARG A 93 -9.63 -17.63 -10.17
C ARG A 93 -8.24 -17.51 -9.56
N THR A 94 -7.74 -16.29 -9.50
CA THR A 94 -6.43 -15.98 -8.91
C THR A 94 -6.45 -14.58 -8.29
N ALA A 95 -5.39 -14.26 -7.54
CA ALA A 95 -5.23 -12.93 -6.97
C ALA A 95 -3.77 -12.48 -7.06
N ARG A 96 -3.56 -11.17 -7.13
CA ARG A 96 -2.23 -10.56 -7.01
C ARG A 96 -2.26 -9.35 -6.08
N PRO A 97 -1.22 -9.18 -5.26
CA PRO A 97 -1.05 -7.98 -4.44
C PRO A 97 -0.60 -6.81 -5.31
N TYR A 98 -1.22 -5.66 -5.08
CA TYR A 98 -0.81 -4.38 -5.65
C TYR A 98 -0.75 -3.34 -4.56
N SER A 99 0.41 -2.71 -4.40
CA SER A 99 0.58 -1.59 -3.47
C SER A 99 -0.33 -0.44 -3.87
N ILE A 100 -0.92 0.22 -2.88
CA ILE A 100 -1.72 1.42 -3.09
C ILE A 100 -0.74 2.56 -3.32
N SER A 101 -0.79 3.20 -4.49
CA SER A 101 0.07 4.33 -4.86
C SER A 101 -0.53 5.70 -4.52
N SER A 102 -1.86 5.79 -4.31
CA SER A 102 -2.49 7.01 -3.79
C SER A 102 -2.11 7.27 -2.33
N PRO A 103 -2.13 8.52 -1.86
CA PRO A 103 -1.85 8.84 -0.47
C PRO A 103 -3.05 8.51 0.44
N PRO A 104 -2.84 8.18 1.73
CA PRO A 104 -3.92 7.93 2.68
C PRO A 104 -4.60 9.20 3.22
N ASN A 105 -4.15 10.38 2.84
CA ASN A 105 -4.73 11.67 3.20
C ASN A 105 -6.05 11.99 2.49
N GLN A 106 -6.51 11.11 1.62
CA GLN A 106 -7.82 11.13 0.96
C GLN A 106 -8.48 9.75 1.08
N ILE A 107 -9.81 9.70 1.04
CA ILE A 107 -10.62 8.50 1.25
C ILE A 107 -11.51 8.17 0.04
N ALA A 108 -11.34 8.90 -1.06
CA ALA A 108 -12.24 8.80 -2.22
C ALA A 108 -11.88 7.63 -3.15
N TYR A 109 -10.62 7.22 -3.19
CA TYR A 109 -10.15 6.19 -4.12
C TYR A 109 -8.87 5.50 -3.65
N TYR A 110 -8.62 4.31 -4.20
CA TYR A 110 -7.29 3.69 -4.24
C TYR A 110 -6.75 3.76 -5.66
N ASP A 111 -5.51 4.17 -5.81
CA ASP A 111 -4.76 3.99 -7.05
C ASP A 111 -3.86 2.75 -6.89
N ILE A 112 -3.92 1.83 -7.83
CA ILE A 112 -2.98 0.72 -7.94
C ILE A 112 -2.26 0.82 -9.28
N THR A 113 -0.94 0.69 -9.27
CA THR A 113 -0.10 0.85 -10.45
C THR A 113 0.43 -0.50 -10.89
N ILE A 114 0.12 -0.88 -12.12
CA ILE A 114 0.33 -2.21 -12.68
C ILE A 114 1.35 -2.09 -13.79
N ARG A 115 2.52 -2.73 -13.61
CA ARG A 115 3.51 -2.91 -14.68
C ARG A 115 3.26 -4.24 -15.38
N ARG A 116 3.35 -4.24 -16.70
CA ARG A 116 3.30 -5.45 -17.52
C ARG A 116 4.46 -6.37 -17.18
N VAL A 117 4.16 -7.59 -16.82
CA VAL A 117 5.13 -8.67 -16.73
C VAL A 117 5.11 -9.41 -18.08
N PRO A 118 6.24 -9.67 -18.72
CA PRO A 118 6.27 -10.51 -19.90
C PRO A 118 5.58 -11.86 -19.63
N ASP A 119 4.66 -12.26 -20.49
CA ASP A 119 3.81 -13.44 -20.33
C ASP A 119 3.00 -13.48 -19.02
N GLY A 120 2.80 -12.33 -18.40
CA GLY A 120 2.11 -12.19 -17.13
C GLY A 120 0.61 -12.38 -17.26
N PHE A 121 0.06 -13.41 -16.64
CA PHE A 121 -1.35 -13.79 -16.73
C PHE A 121 -2.30 -12.69 -16.20
N VAL A 122 -2.02 -12.16 -15.00
CA VAL A 122 -2.90 -11.15 -14.37
C VAL A 122 -2.56 -9.73 -14.83
N SER A 123 -1.28 -9.37 -14.96
CA SER A 123 -0.89 -8.02 -15.38
C SER A 123 -1.38 -7.71 -16.79
N SER A 124 -1.28 -8.66 -17.72
CA SER A 124 -1.79 -8.52 -19.09
C SER A 124 -3.32 -8.37 -19.09
N TYR A 125 -4.04 -9.20 -18.31
CA TYR A 125 -5.50 -9.09 -18.19
C TYR A 125 -5.92 -7.70 -17.69
N LEU A 126 -5.30 -7.21 -16.61
CA LEU A 126 -5.65 -5.91 -16.01
C LEU A 126 -5.32 -4.74 -16.93
N LEU A 127 -4.26 -4.84 -17.73
CA LEU A 127 -3.85 -3.78 -18.65
C LEU A 127 -4.59 -3.79 -20.00
N ASP A 128 -4.99 -4.98 -20.48
CA ASP A 128 -5.52 -5.13 -21.85
C ASP A 128 -7.03 -5.29 -21.89
N ARG A 129 -7.64 -5.90 -20.84
CA ARG A 129 -9.05 -6.25 -20.85
C ARG A 129 -9.90 -5.39 -19.92
N VAL A 130 -9.34 -4.90 -18.81
CA VAL A 130 -10.08 -4.06 -17.85
C VAL A 130 -10.28 -2.66 -18.40
N LYS A 131 -11.51 -2.13 -18.24
CA LYS A 131 -11.94 -0.81 -18.74
C LYS A 131 -12.51 0.04 -17.62
N VAL A 132 -12.59 1.33 -17.86
CA VAL A 132 -13.34 2.25 -16.99
C VAL A 132 -14.80 1.80 -16.90
N GLY A 133 -15.32 1.69 -15.69
CA GLY A 133 -16.64 1.17 -15.37
C GLY A 133 -16.65 -0.27 -14.88
N ASP A 134 -15.61 -1.06 -15.18
CA ASP A 134 -15.53 -2.45 -14.70
C ASP A 134 -15.37 -2.50 -13.18
N THR A 135 -15.85 -3.60 -12.59
CA THR A 135 -15.74 -3.85 -11.15
C THR A 135 -14.71 -4.96 -10.88
N LEU A 136 -13.81 -4.69 -9.97
CA LEU A 136 -12.79 -5.62 -9.47
C LEU A 136 -13.08 -5.97 -8.02
N GLU A 137 -12.97 -7.25 -7.67
CA GLU A 137 -13.01 -7.70 -6.27
C GLU A 137 -11.61 -7.55 -5.65
N SER A 138 -11.55 -7.04 -4.41
CA SER A 138 -10.28 -6.97 -3.68
C SER A 138 -10.42 -7.29 -2.20
N THR A 139 -9.28 -7.48 -1.53
CA THR A 139 -9.25 -7.40 -0.06
C THR A 139 -9.32 -5.94 0.39
N GLY A 140 -9.56 -5.70 1.67
CA GLY A 140 -9.16 -4.45 2.30
C GLY A 140 -7.64 -4.28 2.30
N PRO A 141 -7.14 -3.06 2.65
CA PRO A 141 -5.71 -2.79 2.78
C PRO A 141 -5.03 -3.71 3.78
N ALA A 142 -3.82 -4.14 3.45
CA ALA A 142 -3.01 -5.08 4.24
C ALA A 142 -1.52 -4.78 4.11
N GLY A 143 -0.71 -5.43 4.96
CA GLY A 143 0.75 -5.34 4.93
C GLY A 143 1.32 -4.44 6.01
N ASN A 144 2.61 -4.67 6.31
CA ASN A 144 3.37 -3.98 7.36
C ASN A 144 4.45 -3.05 6.81
N PHE A 145 4.48 -2.83 5.50
CA PHE A 145 5.43 -1.95 4.84
C PHE A 145 4.94 -0.49 4.93
N PHE A 146 5.01 0.09 6.12
CA PHE A 146 4.60 1.48 6.38
C PHE A 146 5.49 2.12 7.45
N TYR A 147 5.45 3.44 7.53
CA TYR A 147 6.19 4.16 8.56
C TYR A 147 5.57 3.97 9.94
N ASN A 148 6.40 3.51 10.89
CA ASN A 148 6.03 3.40 12.30
C ASN A 148 6.90 4.33 13.15
N PRO A 149 6.35 5.42 13.72
CA PRO A 149 7.12 6.40 14.49
C PRO A 149 7.75 5.85 15.78
N LEU A 150 7.32 4.67 16.24
CA LEU A 150 7.90 4.03 17.42
C LEU A 150 9.24 3.36 17.11
N ASN A 151 9.47 2.96 15.86
CA ASN A 151 10.62 2.16 15.46
C ASN A 151 11.49 2.83 14.40
N HIS A 152 10.96 3.81 13.68
CA HIS A 152 11.60 4.42 12.54
C HIS A 152 11.98 5.88 12.83
N GLY A 153 13.19 6.26 12.43
CA GLY A 153 13.63 7.64 12.46
C GLY A 153 12.88 8.53 11.46
N LYS A 154 13.16 9.82 11.47
CA LYS A 154 12.57 10.81 10.56
C LYS A 154 13.34 10.95 9.23
N ASP A 155 14.59 10.53 9.18
CA ASP A 155 15.42 10.49 7.98
C ASP A 155 15.25 9.14 7.30
N LEU A 156 14.54 9.13 6.18
CA LEU A 156 14.14 7.93 5.45
C LEU A 156 14.91 7.83 4.14
N VAL A 157 15.45 6.67 3.85
CA VAL A 157 16.07 6.35 2.56
C VAL A 157 15.22 5.30 1.87
N PHE A 158 14.73 5.63 0.69
CA PHE A 158 13.93 4.73 -0.13
C PHE A 158 14.78 4.21 -1.29
N LEU A 159 14.91 2.90 -1.40
CA LEU A 159 15.59 2.22 -2.50
C LEU A 159 14.53 1.51 -3.33
N ALA A 160 14.19 2.09 -4.47
CA ALA A 160 13.15 1.58 -5.35
C ALA A 160 13.75 0.98 -6.63
N GLY A 161 13.23 -0.18 -7.06
CA GLY A 161 13.56 -0.77 -8.37
C GLY A 161 12.31 -0.97 -9.23
N GLY A 162 12.25 -0.37 -10.42
CA GLY A 162 11.14 -0.51 -11.35
C GLY A 162 9.76 -0.24 -10.70
N SER A 163 8.84 -1.22 -10.73
CA SER A 163 7.52 -1.09 -10.11
C SER A 163 7.53 -1.03 -8.57
N GLY A 164 8.67 -1.29 -7.93
CA GLY A 164 8.86 -1.12 -6.49
C GLY A 164 8.72 0.32 -6.00
N ILE A 165 8.66 1.29 -6.89
CA ILE A 165 8.33 2.69 -6.59
C ILE A 165 6.91 2.85 -6.02
N THR A 166 5.99 1.93 -6.31
CA THR A 166 4.57 2.07 -6.02
C THR A 166 4.24 2.33 -4.55
N PRO A 167 4.73 1.55 -3.55
CA PRO A 167 4.47 1.83 -2.15
C PRO A 167 5.13 3.14 -1.69
N PHE A 168 6.29 3.47 -2.23
CA PHE A 168 6.99 4.72 -1.92
C PHE A 168 6.24 5.94 -2.43
N MET A 169 5.60 5.84 -3.60
CA MET A 169 4.81 6.95 -4.12
C MET A 169 3.68 7.35 -3.19
N SER A 170 3.01 6.38 -2.55
CA SER A 170 2.02 6.66 -1.51
C SER A 170 2.62 7.39 -0.31
N MET A 171 3.80 6.95 0.17
CA MET A 171 4.51 7.58 1.30
C MET A 171 5.01 8.99 0.97
N ILE A 172 5.58 9.17 -0.22
CA ILE A 172 6.08 10.48 -0.70
C ILE A 172 4.92 11.47 -0.79
N ARG A 173 3.82 11.08 -1.44
CA ARG A 173 2.60 11.90 -1.53
C ARG A 173 2.07 12.27 -0.14
N GLU A 174 1.97 11.31 0.78
CA GLU A 174 1.53 11.59 2.15
C GLU A 174 2.43 12.63 2.84
N VAL A 175 3.75 12.43 2.80
CA VAL A 175 4.72 13.27 3.50
C VAL A 175 4.76 14.68 2.92
N THR A 176 4.76 14.81 1.61
CA THR A 176 4.85 16.12 0.93
C THR A 176 3.53 16.88 0.99
N ASP A 177 2.38 16.23 0.71
CA ASP A 177 1.06 16.90 0.71
C ASP A 177 0.66 17.38 2.12
N ARG A 178 1.07 16.68 3.17
CA ARG A 178 0.78 17.02 4.56
C ARG A 178 1.90 17.78 5.27
N LEU A 179 3.01 18.03 4.57
CA LEU A 179 4.22 18.67 5.12
C LEU A 179 4.67 18.00 6.42
N LEU A 180 4.68 16.66 6.44
CA LEU A 180 5.06 15.92 7.64
C LEU A 180 6.54 16.12 7.95
N ASP A 181 6.87 16.15 9.25
CA ASP A 181 8.25 16.26 9.75
C ASP A 181 9.01 14.94 9.55
N ARG A 182 9.30 14.64 8.27
CA ARG A 182 10.09 13.50 7.79
C ARG A 182 10.86 13.94 6.56
N LYS A 183 12.10 13.50 6.46
CA LYS A 183 12.92 13.70 5.26
C LYS A 183 13.00 12.41 4.49
N ILE A 184 12.79 12.46 3.19
CA ILE A 184 12.85 11.30 2.30
C ILE A 184 13.92 11.55 1.26
N HIS A 185 14.85 10.62 1.13
CA HIS A 185 15.78 10.54 0.01
C HIS A 185 15.47 9.28 -0.79
N LEU A 186 14.96 9.44 -2.01
CA LEU A 186 14.62 8.35 -2.92
C LEU A 186 15.75 8.13 -3.92
N LEU A 187 16.33 6.93 -3.92
CA LEU A 187 17.13 6.41 -5.02
C LEU A 187 16.26 5.44 -5.82
N TYR A 188 16.00 5.77 -7.09
CA TYR A 188 15.07 5.02 -7.93
C TYR A 188 15.79 4.43 -9.16
N GLY A 189 15.98 3.10 -9.17
CA GLY A 189 16.61 2.36 -10.25
C GLY A 189 15.61 1.93 -11.33
N CYS A 190 15.92 2.25 -12.58
CA CYS A 190 15.20 1.84 -13.78
C CYS A 190 16.18 1.41 -14.86
N ARG A 191 15.69 0.69 -15.87
CA ARG A 191 16.52 0.37 -17.06
C ARG A 191 16.71 1.59 -17.94
N SER A 192 15.64 2.29 -18.20
CA SER A 192 15.63 3.51 -19.00
C SER A 192 14.76 4.58 -18.37
N LYS A 193 14.93 5.84 -18.78
CA LYS A 193 14.13 6.96 -18.30
C LYS A 193 12.64 6.81 -18.68
N GLN A 194 12.36 6.22 -19.84
CA GLN A 194 10.99 5.97 -20.33
C GLN A 194 10.24 4.94 -19.47
N GLU A 195 10.96 4.06 -18.76
CA GLU A 195 10.38 3.11 -17.82
C GLU A 195 10.21 3.64 -16.39
N ALA A 196 10.69 4.84 -16.10
CA ALA A 196 10.62 5.44 -14.77
C ALA A 196 9.17 5.89 -14.45
N ILE A 197 8.46 5.06 -13.69
CA ILE A 197 7.07 5.30 -13.27
C ILE A 197 7.02 6.53 -12.37
N PHE A 198 6.04 7.43 -12.58
CA PHE A 198 5.88 8.69 -11.83
C PHE A 198 7.04 9.68 -11.93
N HIS A 199 7.94 9.52 -12.90
CA HIS A 199 9.17 10.33 -12.98
C HIS A 199 8.90 11.84 -12.92
N GLU A 200 7.97 12.36 -13.71
CA GLU A 200 7.69 13.80 -13.74
C GLU A 200 7.11 14.28 -12.39
N GLU A 201 6.18 13.53 -11.79
CA GLU A 201 5.63 13.88 -10.46
C GLU A 201 6.71 13.86 -9.38
N LEU A 202 7.61 12.85 -9.39
CA LEU A 202 8.72 12.77 -8.44
C LEU A 202 9.68 13.96 -8.59
N ARG A 203 9.99 14.34 -9.82
CA ARG A 203 10.84 15.50 -10.12
C ARG A 203 10.20 16.81 -9.64
N GLU A 204 8.91 17.01 -9.94
CA GLU A 204 8.16 18.18 -9.49
C GLU A 204 8.10 18.27 -7.97
N ARG A 205 7.87 17.15 -7.30
CA ARG A 205 7.86 17.10 -5.83
C ARG A 205 9.23 17.42 -5.25
N ALA A 206 10.31 16.87 -5.79
CA ALA A 206 11.66 17.18 -5.34
C ALA A 206 12.04 18.66 -5.52
N ALA A 207 11.51 19.31 -6.57
CA ALA A 207 11.72 20.74 -6.78
C ALA A 207 10.90 21.63 -5.83
N ASN A 208 9.72 21.19 -5.39
CA ASN A 208 8.78 22.00 -4.62
C ASN A 208 8.83 21.73 -3.09
N TYR A 209 9.37 20.60 -2.64
CA TYR A 209 9.37 20.19 -1.23
C TYR A 209 10.79 19.97 -0.71
N THR A 210 11.20 20.74 0.27
CA THR A 210 12.57 20.70 0.85
C THR A 210 12.85 19.44 1.66
N ASN A 211 11.82 18.69 2.02
CA ASN A 211 11.92 17.44 2.77
C ASN A 211 11.89 16.18 1.86
N PHE A 212 12.00 16.35 0.54
CA PHE A 212 12.06 15.26 -0.42
C PHE A 212 13.20 15.47 -1.42
N THR A 213 14.06 14.45 -1.56
CA THR A 213 15.16 14.41 -2.55
C THR A 213 14.96 13.17 -3.43
N TYR A 214 15.23 13.33 -4.73
CA TYR A 214 15.02 12.29 -5.73
C TYR A 214 16.20 12.16 -6.67
N ASP A 215 16.80 10.97 -6.72
CA ASP A 215 17.83 10.59 -7.68
C ASP A 215 17.35 9.41 -8.52
N LEU A 216 17.34 9.60 -9.83
CA LEU A 216 17.06 8.55 -10.80
C LEU A 216 18.35 7.84 -11.20
N VAL A 217 18.38 6.51 -11.14
CA VAL A 217 19.50 5.66 -11.52
C VAL A 217 19.11 4.82 -12.73
N ILE A 218 19.83 4.95 -13.83
CA ILE A 218 19.55 4.27 -15.10
C ILE A 218 20.63 3.22 -15.38
N SER A 219 20.22 1.97 -15.63
CA SER A 219 21.16 0.86 -15.83
C SER A 219 21.57 0.67 -17.30
N ASP A 220 20.67 0.84 -18.25
CA ASP A 220 20.86 0.41 -19.65
C ASP A 220 21.28 1.54 -20.59
N GLU A 221 21.23 2.79 -20.16
CA GLU A 221 21.52 3.96 -20.98
C GLU A 221 22.55 4.87 -20.29
N ASN A 222 23.41 5.49 -21.08
CA ASN A 222 24.30 6.53 -20.59
C ASN A 222 23.56 7.87 -20.72
N VAL A 223 22.88 8.31 -19.67
CA VAL A 223 21.96 9.45 -19.69
C VAL A 223 22.65 10.70 -19.22
N GLY A 224 22.84 11.69 -20.13
CA GLY A 224 23.44 12.99 -19.83
C GLY A 224 22.59 13.97 -19.02
N ASP A 225 21.42 13.60 -18.54
CA ASP A 225 20.34 14.52 -18.11
C ASP A 225 20.17 14.59 -16.57
N GLY A 226 21.29 14.54 -15.84
CA GLY A 226 21.26 14.60 -14.37
C GLY A 226 20.86 13.28 -13.69
N ALA A 227 20.61 12.21 -14.44
CA ALA A 227 20.41 10.88 -13.88
C ALA A 227 21.77 10.21 -13.62
N LEU A 228 21.81 9.41 -12.57
CA LEU A 228 22.97 8.57 -12.26
C LEU A 228 22.96 7.35 -13.17
N THR A 229 24.14 6.87 -13.56
CA THR A 229 24.28 5.66 -14.41
C THR A 229 24.78 4.50 -13.56
N GLY A 230 24.16 3.33 -13.70
CA GLY A 230 24.55 2.09 -13.03
C GLY A 230 23.42 1.37 -12.33
N LEU A 231 23.79 0.52 -11.38
CA LEU A 231 22.84 -0.21 -10.53
C LEU A 231 22.81 0.41 -9.12
N LEU A 232 21.73 0.19 -8.39
CA LEU A 232 21.63 0.54 -6.97
C LEU A 232 22.51 -0.41 -6.13
N ASP A 233 23.81 -0.33 -6.30
CA ASP A 233 24.78 -1.09 -5.53
C ASP A 233 25.21 -0.35 -4.25
N ALA A 234 26.01 -1.01 -3.42
CA ALA A 234 26.45 -0.46 -2.15
C ALA A 234 27.30 0.79 -2.29
N ASP A 235 28.11 0.90 -3.35
CA ASP A 235 28.99 2.02 -3.56
C ASP A 235 28.21 3.25 -4.04
N LEU A 236 27.29 3.09 -4.98
CA LEU A 236 26.39 4.16 -5.39
C LEU A 236 25.54 4.67 -4.22
N ILE A 237 24.98 3.76 -3.42
CA ILE A 237 24.17 4.13 -2.26
C ILE A 237 25.00 4.91 -1.25
N ARG A 238 26.22 4.46 -0.91
CA ARG A 238 27.12 5.19 0.01
C ARG A 238 27.51 6.56 -0.51
N ASN A 239 27.79 6.66 -1.80
CA ASN A 239 28.18 7.92 -2.42
C ASN A 239 27.03 8.95 -2.41
N GLN A 240 25.79 8.52 -2.61
CA GLN A 240 24.62 9.42 -2.65
C GLN A 240 24.10 9.75 -1.26
N ILE A 241 24.06 8.79 -0.35
CA ILE A 241 23.48 8.96 0.99
C ILE A 241 24.48 9.52 1.99
N GLY A 242 25.80 9.26 1.80
CA GLY A 242 26.84 9.65 2.75
C GLY A 242 26.70 8.89 4.08
N ASP A 243 26.60 9.63 5.18
CA ASP A 243 26.40 9.03 6.50
C ASP A 243 25.03 8.36 6.62
N VAL A 244 25.06 7.06 6.91
CA VAL A 244 23.85 6.20 7.06
C VAL A 244 23.36 6.12 8.50
N SER A 245 24.09 6.71 9.46
CA SER A 245 23.77 6.65 10.88
C SER A 245 22.42 7.31 11.16
N GLY A 246 21.56 6.61 11.93
CA GLY A 246 20.24 7.12 12.31
C GLY A 246 19.20 7.16 11.19
N LYS A 247 19.53 6.72 9.98
CA LYS A 247 18.59 6.65 8.86
C LYS A 247 17.81 5.34 8.85
N THR A 248 16.56 5.41 8.43
CA THR A 248 15.70 4.23 8.22
C THR A 248 15.62 3.93 6.73
N PHE A 249 16.01 2.71 6.36
CA PHE A 249 16.00 2.26 4.97
C PHE A 249 14.78 1.42 4.66
N TYR A 250 14.15 1.72 3.53
CA TYR A 250 13.08 0.92 2.94
C TYR A 250 13.52 0.47 1.55
N LEU A 251 13.32 -0.82 1.25
CA LEU A 251 13.72 -1.42 -0.02
C LEU A 251 12.50 -2.07 -0.66
N CYS A 252 12.24 -1.77 -1.94
CA CYS A 252 11.21 -2.41 -2.73
C CYS A 252 11.62 -2.48 -4.19
N GLY A 253 11.66 -3.69 -4.73
CA GLY A 253 12.08 -3.94 -6.10
C GLY A 253 12.52 -5.38 -6.32
N PRO A 254 13.02 -5.74 -7.50
CA PRO A 254 13.61 -7.04 -7.80
C PRO A 254 14.96 -7.24 -7.10
#